data_5289b216f49d5fff08582a22383293e4
#
_entry.id   5289b216f49d5fff08582a22383293e4
#
_cell.length_a   1.000
_cell.length_b   1.000
_cell.length_c   1.000
_cell.angle_alpha   90.00
_cell.angle_beta   90.00
_cell.angle_gamma   90.00
#
_symmetry.space_group_name_H-M   'P 1'
#
loop_
_entity.id
_entity.type
_entity.pdbx_description
1 polymer ?
#
loop_
_entity_poly.entity_id
_entity_poly.type
_entity_poly.pdbx_seq_one_letter_code
_entity_poly.pdbx_strand_id
1 'polypeptide(L)'
;MLISFVFAGANLALFLDFGVFCKNKVVFLLAKLLILMERNRQIYKVTLVGGLVNVVLLVFKFVAGILGHSAAMVADAVHSFSDFVTDIVVLVFVHISGKPQDKSHEYGHGKYETLAMTIIGMALLLVALGIVYGGIVKIVAWAHGEELQAPDTLALWAALLSVVLKEGTFRYSMREARKLNSQAVEANAWHHRSDALSSIGTAIGIGGAIFLGQRWTVLDPIASVIVGLFIIRVSYFLLRDGIGDLMEHSLPDEVEEEILQLAASVEGVVEPHELCTRRIGNHYAIELHILMDGNITLCEAHEKASEVEDLLRSHYGEETHIAVHVEPKEVKNEE
;
A
#
# COMPACT_ATOMS: atom_id res chain seq x y z
N MET A 1 -31.90 -20.13 -22.20
CA MET A 1 -30.87 -20.79 -23.01
C MET A 1 -29.60 -19.94 -23.18
N LEU A 2 -29.65 -18.61 -23.35
CA LEU A 2 -28.47 -17.74 -23.41
C LEU A 2 -27.72 -17.62 -22.06
N ILE A 3 -28.43 -17.63 -20.96
CA ILE A 3 -27.87 -17.50 -19.58
C ILE A 3 -27.06 -18.74 -19.16
N SER A 4 -27.45 -19.93 -19.63
CA SER A 4 -26.74 -21.19 -19.34
C SER A 4 -25.37 -21.30 -20.05
N PHE A 5 -25.16 -20.59 -21.17
CA PHE A 5 -23.90 -20.61 -21.92
C PHE A 5 -22.81 -19.75 -21.27
N VAL A 6 -23.20 -18.66 -20.57
CA VAL A 6 -22.27 -17.78 -19.84
C VAL A 6 -21.74 -18.46 -18.56
N PHE A 7 -22.53 -19.38 -17.97
CA PHE A 7 -22.14 -20.12 -16.75
C PHE A 7 -21.24 -21.35 -17.00
N ALA A 8 -21.10 -21.80 -18.25
CA ALA A 8 -20.36 -23.02 -18.56
C ALA A 8 -18.89 -22.83 -18.98
N GLY A 9 -18.32 -21.63 -18.84
CA GLY A 9 -16.90 -21.40 -19.15
C GLY A 9 -16.55 -21.56 -20.65
N ALA A 10 -17.53 -21.44 -21.53
CA ALA A 10 -17.34 -21.59 -22.95
C ALA A 10 -16.50 -20.44 -23.53
N ASN A 11 -15.44 -20.81 -24.21
CA ASN A 11 -14.47 -19.97 -24.88
C ASN A 11 -15.08 -18.78 -25.60
N LEU A 12 -14.70 -17.56 -25.22
CA LEU A 12 -15.04 -16.31 -25.88
C LEU A 12 -14.75 -16.33 -27.40
N ALA A 13 -13.79 -17.16 -27.82
CA ALA A 13 -13.42 -17.37 -29.23
C ALA A 13 -14.58 -17.97 -30.07
N LEU A 14 -15.43 -18.80 -29.48
CA LEU A 14 -16.60 -19.38 -30.20
C LEU A 14 -17.71 -18.32 -30.42
N PHE A 15 -17.72 -17.25 -29.64
CA PHE A 15 -18.68 -16.13 -29.77
C PHE A 15 -18.30 -15.15 -30.88
N LEU A 16 -17.01 -15.08 -31.24
CA LEU A 16 -16.50 -14.19 -32.28
C LEU A 16 -16.66 -14.74 -33.70
N ASP A 17 -16.84 -16.04 -33.86
CA ASP A 17 -16.99 -16.71 -35.19
C ASP A 17 -18.41 -16.66 -35.74
N PHE A 18 -19.40 -16.28 -34.94
CA PHE A 18 -20.75 -16.06 -35.46
C PHE A 18 -20.93 -14.60 -35.89
N GLY A 19 -20.74 -14.33 -37.18
CA GLY A 19 -20.83 -13.03 -37.84
C GLY A 19 -22.15 -12.23 -37.70
N VAL A 20 -23.02 -12.61 -36.75
CA VAL A 20 -24.27 -11.90 -36.41
C VAL A 20 -24.08 -10.91 -35.25
N PHE A 21 -22.99 -10.99 -34.48
CA PHE A 21 -22.82 -10.23 -33.27
C PHE A 21 -22.11 -8.88 -33.42
N CYS A 22 -21.52 -8.57 -34.57
CA CYS A 22 -20.82 -7.33 -34.82
C CYS A 22 -21.70 -6.08 -34.85
N LYS A 23 -23.03 -6.21 -34.79
CA LYS A 23 -23.97 -5.06 -34.82
C LYS A 23 -24.48 -4.60 -33.46
N ASN A 24 -24.21 -5.30 -32.36
CA ASN A 24 -24.77 -4.90 -31.05
C ASN A 24 -23.68 -4.60 -29.99
N LYS A 25 -23.06 -3.40 -30.10
CA LYS A 25 -22.13 -2.85 -29.09
C LYS A 25 -22.68 -2.95 -27.65
N VAL A 26 -24.00 -2.88 -27.47
CA VAL A 26 -24.65 -2.93 -26.16
C VAL A 26 -24.53 -4.33 -25.51
N VAL A 27 -24.72 -5.42 -26.28
CA VAL A 27 -24.60 -6.79 -25.74
C VAL A 27 -23.15 -7.11 -25.38
N PHE A 28 -22.19 -6.63 -26.14
CA PHE A 28 -20.77 -6.75 -25.85
C PHE A 28 -20.38 -5.98 -24.57
N LEU A 29 -20.88 -4.73 -24.40
CA LEU A 29 -20.69 -3.92 -23.21
C LEU A 29 -21.31 -4.57 -21.96
N LEU A 30 -22.53 -5.11 -22.07
CA LEU A 30 -23.20 -5.81 -20.97
C LEU A 30 -22.46 -7.09 -20.57
N ALA A 31 -21.97 -7.88 -21.53
CA ALA A 31 -21.16 -9.06 -21.25
C ALA A 31 -19.84 -8.68 -20.55
N LYS A 32 -19.15 -7.62 -21.00
CA LYS A 32 -17.95 -7.11 -20.37
C LYS A 32 -18.21 -6.60 -18.95
N LEU A 33 -19.33 -5.91 -18.74
CA LEU A 33 -19.75 -5.42 -17.41
C LEU A 33 -20.04 -6.58 -16.46
N LEU A 34 -20.75 -7.63 -16.91
CA LEU A 34 -21.05 -8.81 -16.10
C LEU A 34 -19.78 -9.58 -15.71
N ILE A 35 -18.82 -9.71 -16.63
CA ILE A 35 -17.51 -10.35 -16.35
C ILE A 35 -16.73 -9.53 -15.32
N LEU A 36 -16.73 -8.20 -15.43
CA LEU A 36 -16.07 -7.30 -14.47
C LEU A 36 -16.74 -7.36 -13.07
N MET A 37 -18.06 -7.42 -13.01
CA MET A 37 -18.80 -7.55 -11.74
C MET A 37 -18.50 -8.89 -11.06
N GLU A 38 -18.44 -10.00 -11.81
CA GLU A 38 -18.11 -11.31 -11.25
C GLU A 38 -16.65 -11.36 -10.78
N ARG A 39 -15.71 -10.81 -11.56
CA ARG A 39 -14.30 -10.67 -11.17
C ARG A 39 -14.14 -9.88 -9.88
N ASN A 40 -14.79 -8.72 -9.77
CA ASN A 40 -14.74 -7.88 -8.57
C ASN A 40 -15.32 -8.62 -7.35
N ARG A 41 -16.45 -9.30 -7.51
CA ARG A 41 -17.07 -10.11 -6.45
C ARG A 41 -16.11 -11.20 -5.94
N GLN A 42 -15.37 -11.84 -6.81
CA GLN A 42 -14.38 -12.86 -6.43
C GLN A 42 -13.18 -12.23 -5.72
N ILE A 43 -12.69 -11.08 -6.17
CA ILE A 43 -11.64 -10.32 -5.48
C ILE A 43 -12.08 -9.99 -4.04
N TYR A 44 -13.27 -9.41 -3.86
CA TYR A 44 -13.81 -9.12 -2.53
C TYR A 44 -13.92 -10.36 -1.65
N LYS A 45 -14.36 -11.49 -2.20
CA LYS A 45 -14.47 -12.74 -1.44
C LYS A 45 -13.11 -13.22 -0.94
N VAL A 46 -12.09 -13.21 -1.79
CA VAL A 46 -10.72 -13.63 -1.41
C VAL A 46 -10.16 -12.71 -0.32
N THR A 47 -10.32 -11.40 -0.48
CA THR A 47 -9.86 -10.40 0.49
C THR A 47 -10.58 -10.56 1.84
N LEU A 48 -11.90 -10.77 1.83
CA LEU A 48 -12.67 -10.99 3.05
C LEU A 48 -12.26 -12.29 3.79
N VAL A 49 -11.99 -13.36 3.06
CA VAL A 49 -11.49 -14.61 3.67
C VAL A 49 -10.14 -14.39 4.33
N GLY A 50 -9.21 -13.71 3.65
CA GLY A 50 -7.91 -13.35 4.23
C GLY A 50 -8.05 -12.48 5.47
N GLY A 51 -8.88 -11.44 5.41
CA GLY A 51 -9.16 -10.55 6.52
C GLY A 51 -9.78 -11.26 7.73
N LEU A 52 -10.73 -12.17 7.51
CA LEU A 52 -11.33 -12.97 8.59
C LEU A 52 -10.28 -13.85 9.27
N VAL A 53 -9.42 -14.51 8.50
CA VAL A 53 -8.32 -15.31 9.07
C VAL A 53 -7.38 -14.44 9.90
N ASN A 54 -7.04 -13.23 9.41
CA ASN A 54 -6.20 -12.28 10.15
C ASN A 54 -6.83 -11.87 11.47
N VAL A 55 -8.12 -11.55 11.52
CA VAL A 55 -8.83 -11.18 12.75
C VAL A 55 -8.84 -12.33 13.76
N VAL A 56 -9.14 -13.55 13.30
CA VAL A 56 -9.14 -14.73 14.17
C VAL A 56 -7.74 -14.99 14.74
N LEU A 57 -6.72 -14.93 13.90
CA LEU A 57 -5.32 -15.08 14.32
C LEU A 57 -4.89 -13.98 15.29
N LEU A 58 -5.29 -12.75 15.05
CA LEU A 58 -4.98 -11.61 15.91
C LEU A 58 -5.48 -11.85 17.34
N VAL A 59 -6.77 -12.18 17.49
CA VAL A 59 -7.35 -12.47 18.81
C VAL A 59 -6.65 -13.66 19.48
N PHE A 60 -6.42 -14.71 18.71
CA PHE A 60 -5.76 -15.93 19.22
C PHE A 60 -4.32 -15.65 19.67
N LYS A 61 -3.54 -14.89 18.91
CA LYS A 61 -2.17 -14.48 19.27
C LYS A 61 -2.13 -13.64 20.55
N PHE A 62 -3.03 -12.67 20.71
CA PHE A 62 -3.11 -11.87 21.93
C PHE A 62 -3.43 -12.73 23.14
N VAL A 63 -4.46 -13.57 23.05
CA VAL A 63 -4.83 -14.48 24.15
C VAL A 63 -3.68 -15.43 24.49
N ALA A 64 -3.08 -16.06 23.49
CA ALA A 64 -1.98 -17.00 23.70
C ALA A 64 -0.70 -16.31 24.20
N GLY A 65 -0.43 -15.09 23.76
CA GLY A 65 0.73 -14.31 24.23
C GLY A 65 0.62 -13.90 25.69
N ILE A 66 -0.56 -13.42 26.10
CA ILE A 66 -0.82 -13.02 27.49
C ILE A 66 -0.88 -14.25 28.42
N LEU A 67 -1.72 -15.25 28.10
CA LEU A 67 -1.88 -16.43 28.93
C LEU A 67 -0.65 -17.35 28.89
N GLY A 68 0.07 -17.39 27.77
CA GLY A 68 1.31 -18.13 27.59
C GLY A 68 2.56 -17.39 28.05
N HIS A 69 2.44 -16.21 28.65
CA HIS A 69 3.55 -15.41 29.19
C HIS A 69 4.70 -15.16 28.20
N SER A 70 4.40 -15.11 26.89
CA SER A 70 5.39 -14.92 25.84
C SER A 70 5.44 -13.48 25.35
N ALA A 71 6.59 -12.82 25.54
CA ALA A 71 6.81 -11.48 25.04
C ALA A 71 6.89 -11.44 23.50
N ALA A 72 7.49 -12.48 22.90
CA ALA A 72 7.57 -12.60 21.44
C ALA A 72 6.19 -12.77 20.80
N MET A 73 5.30 -13.59 21.41
CA MET A 73 3.93 -13.76 20.91
C MET A 73 3.11 -12.49 21.03
N VAL A 74 3.24 -11.74 22.14
CA VAL A 74 2.58 -10.42 22.29
C VAL A 74 3.09 -9.44 21.23
N ALA A 75 4.41 -9.41 20.97
CA ALA A 75 4.98 -8.56 19.91
C ALA A 75 4.43 -8.92 18.51
N ASP A 76 4.35 -10.22 18.19
CA ASP A 76 3.77 -10.70 16.92
C ASP A 76 2.25 -10.41 16.83
N ALA A 77 1.52 -10.45 17.95
CA ALA A 77 0.12 -10.05 18.02
C ALA A 77 -0.05 -8.55 17.75
N VAL A 78 0.79 -7.71 18.36
CA VAL A 78 0.78 -6.26 18.13
C VAL A 78 1.13 -5.91 16.69
N HIS A 79 2.09 -6.61 16.08
CA HIS A 79 2.37 -6.46 14.65
C HIS A 79 1.13 -6.77 13.79
N SER A 80 0.47 -7.91 14.01
CA SER A 80 -0.76 -8.27 13.30
C SER A 80 -1.93 -7.29 13.59
N PHE A 81 -1.99 -6.68 14.78
CA PHE A 81 -2.96 -5.63 15.09
C PHE A 81 -2.69 -4.35 14.31
N SER A 82 -1.43 -3.99 14.15
CA SER A 82 -1.04 -2.82 13.39
C SER A 82 -1.45 -2.94 11.92
N ASP A 83 -1.22 -4.10 11.30
CA ASP A 83 -1.64 -4.36 9.94
C ASP A 83 -3.16 -4.21 9.79
N PHE A 84 -3.92 -4.80 10.73
CA PHE A 84 -5.38 -4.68 10.73
C PHE A 84 -5.88 -3.25 10.90
N VAL A 85 -5.25 -2.46 11.79
CA VAL A 85 -5.59 -1.04 11.97
C VAL A 85 -5.25 -0.25 10.71
N THR A 86 -4.09 -0.51 10.10
CA THR A 86 -3.68 0.11 8.84
C THR A 86 -4.70 -0.16 7.74
N ASP A 87 -5.15 -1.40 7.58
CA ASP A 87 -6.17 -1.78 6.59
C ASP A 87 -7.49 -1.00 6.80
N ILE A 88 -7.96 -0.91 8.05
CA ILE A 88 -9.19 -0.14 8.36
C ILE A 88 -9.01 1.33 8.07
N VAL A 89 -7.88 1.91 8.47
CA VAL A 89 -7.61 3.33 8.26
C VAL A 89 -7.52 3.63 6.78
N VAL A 90 -6.80 2.81 6.00
CA VAL A 90 -6.77 2.96 4.54
C VAL A 90 -8.18 2.95 3.97
N LEU A 91 -9.04 2.00 4.34
CA LEU A 91 -10.42 1.93 3.85
C LEU A 91 -11.25 3.18 4.20
N VAL A 92 -11.14 3.67 5.44
CA VAL A 92 -11.89 4.86 5.91
C VAL A 92 -11.38 6.13 5.21
N PHE A 93 -10.06 6.29 5.15
CA PHE A 93 -9.47 7.52 4.64
C PHE A 93 -9.45 7.57 3.11
N VAL A 94 -9.35 6.43 2.41
CA VAL A 94 -9.59 6.36 0.95
C VAL A 94 -11.01 6.82 0.62
N HIS A 95 -12.00 6.49 1.47
CA HIS A 95 -13.36 7.00 1.28
C HIS A 95 -13.46 8.52 1.48
N ILE A 96 -12.70 9.08 2.43
CA ILE A 96 -12.69 10.53 2.70
C ILE A 96 -11.87 11.26 1.64
N SER A 97 -10.69 10.73 1.29
CA SER A 97 -9.79 11.33 0.31
C SER A 97 -10.38 11.36 -1.09
N GLY A 98 -11.26 10.40 -1.43
CA GLY A 98 -11.98 10.36 -2.69
C GLY A 98 -13.12 11.38 -2.81
N LYS A 99 -13.35 12.25 -1.81
CA LYS A 99 -14.32 13.34 -1.95
C LYS A 99 -13.77 14.40 -2.89
N PRO A 100 -14.62 14.91 -3.81
CA PRO A 100 -14.20 15.97 -4.71
C PRO A 100 -13.84 17.25 -3.95
N GLN A 101 -13.22 18.18 -4.64
CA GLN A 101 -12.95 19.53 -4.16
C GLN A 101 -14.22 20.20 -3.66
N ASP A 102 -14.11 20.94 -2.56
CA ASP A 102 -15.18 21.74 -1.99
C ASP A 102 -14.63 23.13 -1.58
N LYS A 103 -15.51 24.00 -1.07
CA LYS A 103 -15.13 25.37 -0.67
C LYS A 103 -14.10 25.44 0.45
N SER A 104 -13.94 24.39 1.23
CA SER A 104 -13.00 24.32 2.35
C SER A 104 -11.68 23.63 1.95
N HIS A 105 -11.71 22.80 0.91
CA HIS A 105 -10.58 22.04 0.39
C HIS A 105 -10.54 22.13 -1.13
N GLU A 106 -10.04 23.26 -1.63
CA GLU A 106 -9.99 23.55 -3.07
C GLU A 106 -9.05 22.64 -3.87
N TYR A 107 -8.05 22.04 -3.20
CA TYR A 107 -7.18 20.99 -3.77
C TYR A 107 -7.68 19.56 -3.50
N GLY A 108 -8.92 19.42 -3.00
CA GLY A 108 -9.48 18.12 -2.64
C GLY A 108 -9.05 17.61 -1.25
N HIS A 109 -9.41 16.36 -0.97
CA HIS A 109 -9.22 15.76 0.35
C HIS A 109 -8.09 14.73 0.39
N GLY A 110 -7.26 14.63 -0.65
CA GLY A 110 -6.23 13.60 -0.79
C GLY A 110 -5.27 13.52 0.39
N LYS A 111 -4.88 14.65 0.99
CA LYS A 111 -3.95 14.69 2.16
C LYS A 111 -4.50 14.06 3.44
N TYR A 112 -5.79 13.78 3.53
CA TYR A 112 -6.32 13.00 4.66
C TYR A 112 -5.75 11.60 4.72
N GLU A 113 -5.48 10.95 3.59
CA GLU A 113 -4.82 9.65 3.53
C GLU A 113 -3.39 9.73 4.09
N THR A 114 -2.62 10.73 3.67
CA THR A 114 -1.26 10.98 4.17
C THR A 114 -1.24 11.27 5.68
N LEU A 115 -2.18 12.07 6.16
CA LEU A 115 -2.32 12.37 7.60
C LEU A 115 -2.60 11.10 8.40
N ALA A 116 -3.51 10.26 7.92
CA ALA A 116 -3.84 9.00 8.56
C ALA A 116 -2.64 8.06 8.65
N MET A 117 -1.92 7.89 7.54
CA MET A 117 -0.70 7.09 7.49
C MET A 117 0.35 7.59 8.49
N THR A 118 0.51 8.92 8.63
CA THR A 118 1.41 9.53 9.60
C THR A 118 0.99 9.24 11.04
N ILE A 119 -0.30 9.36 11.37
CA ILE A 119 -0.82 9.05 12.72
C ILE A 119 -0.61 7.58 13.06
N ILE A 120 -0.87 6.66 12.12
CA ILE A 120 -0.63 5.23 12.31
C ILE A 120 0.86 4.97 12.54
N GLY A 121 1.73 5.51 11.68
CA GLY A 121 3.18 5.37 11.83
C GLY A 121 3.67 5.82 13.21
N MET A 122 3.14 6.93 13.74
CA MET A 122 3.47 7.41 15.10
C MET A 122 2.98 6.46 16.19
N ALA A 123 1.74 5.98 16.10
CA ALA A 123 1.19 5.04 17.07
C ALA A 123 1.99 3.73 17.09
N LEU A 124 2.34 3.20 15.92
CA LEU A 124 3.17 2.01 15.77
C LEU A 124 4.55 2.19 16.37
N LEU A 125 5.19 3.34 16.14
CA LEU A 125 6.51 3.63 16.70
C LEU A 125 6.48 3.61 18.23
N LEU A 126 5.48 4.26 18.84
CA LEU A 126 5.35 4.28 20.30
C LEU A 126 5.15 2.88 20.88
N VAL A 127 4.31 2.06 20.26
CA VAL A 127 4.08 0.68 20.69
C VAL A 127 5.33 -0.17 20.51
N ALA A 128 6.02 -0.06 19.38
CA ALA A 128 7.25 -0.80 19.10
C ALA A 128 8.38 -0.44 20.07
N LEU A 129 8.53 0.84 20.42
CA LEU A 129 9.47 1.29 21.45
C LEU A 129 9.15 0.67 22.82
N GLY A 130 7.86 0.57 23.18
CA GLY A 130 7.42 -0.13 24.40
C GLY A 130 7.78 -1.63 24.39
N ILE A 131 7.60 -2.32 23.26
CA ILE A 131 7.97 -3.73 23.09
C ILE A 131 9.49 -3.92 23.25
N VAL A 132 10.29 -3.11 22.56
CA VAL A 132 11.76 -3.18 22.63
C VAL A 132 12.24 -2.89 24.04
N TYR A 133 11.71 -1.85 24.69
CA TYR A 133 12.04 -1.51 26.07
C TYR A 133 11.73 -2.68 27.02
N GLY A 134 10.51 -3.25 26.95
CA GLY A 134 10.12 -4.38 27.79
C GLY A 134 10.96 -5.65 27.53
N GLY A 135 11.35 -5.89 26.28
CA GLY A 135 12.26 -6.97 25.92
C GLY A 135 13.66 -6.77 26.49
N ILE A 136 14.23 -5.57 26.38
CA ILE A 136 15.55 -5.22 26.92
C ILE A 136 15.56 -5.35 28.44
N VAL A 137 14.53 -4.85 29.15
CA VAL A 137 14.43 -4.99 30.61
C VAL A 137 14.49 -6.46 31.03
N LYS A 138 13.76 -7.34 30.35
CA LYS A 138 13.80 -8.79 30.62
C LYS A 138 15.17 -9.40 30.33
N ILE A 139 15.83 -9.01 29.25
CA ILE A 139 17.19 -9.50 28.92
C ILE A 139 18.20 -9.05 29.99
N VAL A 140 18.12 -7.82 30.45
CA VAL A 140 18.98 -7.27 31.51
C VAL A 140 18.73 -7.99 32.84
N ALA A 141 17.47 -8.21 33.24
CA ALA A 141 17.10 -8.95 34.43
C ALA A 141 17.70 -10.39 34.42
N TRP A 142 17.56 -11.05 33.25
CA TRP A 142 18.20 -12.36 33.05
C TRP A 142 19.73 -12.32 33.19
N ALA A 143 20.39 -11.32 32.64
CA ALA A 143 21.84 -11.14 32.73
C ALA A 143 22.32 -10.89 34.18
N HIS A 144 21.47 -10.31 35.04
CA HIS A 144 21.72 -10.15 36.47
C HIS A 144 21.38 -11.41 37.30
N GLY A 145 20.97 -12.48 36.64
CA GLY A 145 20.71 -13.78 37.31
C GLY A 145 19.25 -13.96 37.77
N GLU A 146 18.33 -13.08 37.33
CA GLU A 146 16.91 -13.28 37.58
C GLU A 146 16.38 -14.42 36.70
N GLU A 147 15.57 -15.31 37.28
CA GLU A 147 14.90 -16.35 36.52
C GLU A 147 13.69 -15.77 35.77
N LEU A 148 13.75 -15.78 34.42
CA LEU A 148 12.61 -15.41 33.61
C LEU A 148 11.59 -16.56 33.61
N GLN A 149 10.31 -16.18 33.60
CA GLN A 149 9.23 -17.12 33.37
C GLN A 149 9.32 -17.69 31.96
N ALA A 150 9.40 -19.01 31.84
CA ALA A 150 9.38 -19.67 30.54
C ALA A 150 8.02 -19.47 29.87
N PRO A 151 7.97 -19.22 28.55
CA PRO A 151 6.71 -19.17 27.82
C PRO A 151 6.02 -20.53 27.83
N ASP A 152 4.67 -20.52 27.90
CA ASP A 152 3.89 -21.75 27.87
C ASP A 152 3.82 -22.32 26.44
N THR A 153 3.60 -23.61 26.35
CA THR A 153 3.35 -24.33 25.09
C THR A 153 2.18 -23.77 24.31
N LEU A 154 1.21 -23.12 24.96
CA LEU A 154 0.10 -22.42 24.31
C LEU A 154 0.60 -21.33 23.33
N ALA A 155 1.61 -20.54 23.71
CA ALA A 155 2.21 -19.54 22.84
C ALA A 155 2.90 -20.17 21.64
N LEU A 156 3.58 -21.30 21.82
CA LEU A 156 4.22 -22.03 20.72
C LEU A 156 3.19 -22.57 19.73
N TRP A 157 2.10 -23.19 20.22
CA TRP A 157 1.04 -23.68 19.36
C TRP A 157 0.37 -22.55 18.57
N ALA A 158 0.19 -21.38 19.20
CA ALA A 158 -0.35 -20.21 18.52
C ALA A 158 0.57 -19.71 17.40
N ALA A 159 1.90 -19.69 17.64
CA ALA A 159 2.87 -19.32 16.61
C ALA A 159 2.84 -20.29 15.42
N LEU A 160 2.88 -21.60 15.70
CA LEU A 160 2.85 -22.64 14.66
C LEU A 160 1.54 -22.60 13.86
N LEU A 161 0.41 -22.47 14.54
CA LEU A 161 -0.91 -22.33 13.87
C LEU A 161 -0.97 -21.06 13.00
N SER A 162 -0.41 -19.96 13.49
CA SER A 162 -0.31 -18.72 12.71
C SER A 162 0.47 -18.92 11.41
N VAL A 163 1.64 -19.57 11.47
CA VAL A 163 2.45 -19.90 10.28
C VAL A 163 1.64 -20.73 9.29
N VAL A 164 0.99 -21.80 9.76
CA VAL A 164 0.22 -22.72 8.91
C VAL A 164 -0.96 -22.00 8.24
N LEU A 165 -1.73 -21.23 9.01
CA LEU A 165 -2.90 -20.52 8.48
C LEU A 165 -2.48 -19.39 7.52
N LYS A 166 -1.44 -18.63 7.83
CA LYS A 166 -0.94 -17.58 6.93
C LYS A 166 -0.35 -18.14 5.64
N GLU A 167 0.41 -19.22 5.69
CA GLU A 167 0.90 -19.91 4.47
C GLU A 167 -0.27 -20.50 3.66
N GLY A 168 -1.29 -21.04 4.33
CA GLY A 168 -2.52 -21.51 3.68
C GLY A 168 -3.27 -20.37 2.97
N THR A 169 -3.41 -19.23 3.64
CA THR A 169 -4.03 -18.03 3.08
C THR A 169 -3.22 -17.49 1.90
N PHE A 170 -1.88 -17.44 2.01
CA PHE A 170 -1.00 -17.10 0.90
C PHE A 170 -1.27 -17.97 -0.33
N ARG A 171 -1.26 -19.29 -0.16
CA ARG A 171 -1.47 -20.22 -1.29
C ARG A 171 -2.85 -20.09 -1.91
N TYR A 172 -3.87 -19.89 -1.08
CA TYR A 172 -5.23 -19.65 -1.54
C TYR A 172 -5.32 -18.34 -2.33
N SER A 173 -4.89 -17.22 -1.75
CA SER A 173 -4.94 -15.90 -2.37
C SER A 173 -4.10 -15.84 -3.65
N MET A 174 -2.92 -16.46 -3.69
CA MET A 174 -2.05 -16.52 -4.87
C MET A 174 -2.70 -17.30 -6.02
N ARG A 175 -3.39 -18.40 -5.72
CA ARG A 175 -4.12 -19.17 -6.75
C ARG A 175 -5.24 -18.34 -7.37
N GLU A 176 -6.01 -17.65 -6.55
CA GLU A 176 -7.10 -16.80 -7.01
C GLU A 176 -6.58 -15.54 -7.73
N ALA A 177 -5.48 -14.92 -7.25
CA ALA A 177 -4.81 -13.81 -7.92
C ALA A 177 -4.44 -14.14 -9.36
N ARG A 178 -3.82 -15.30 -9.58
CA ARG A 178 -3.45 -15.78 -10.93
C ARG A 178 -4.65 -16.03 -11.81
N LYS A 179 -5.74 -16.62 -11.28
CA LYS A 179 -6.99 -16.84 -12.03
C LYS A 179 -7.68 -15.54 -12.44
N LEU A 180 -7.64 -14.55 -11.54
CA LEU A 180 -8.30 -13.25 -11.72
C LEU A 180 -7.40 -12.24 -12.44
N ASN A 181 -6.14 -12.59 -12.68
CA ASN A 181 -5.11 -11.69 -13.20
C ASN A 181 -5.09 -10.34 -12.43
N SER A 182 -5.06 -10.43 -11.08
CA SER A 182 -5.18 -9.27 -10.19
C SER A 182 -3.88 -9.06 -9.40
N GLN A 183 -3.14 -8.01 -9.75
CA GLN A 183 -1.91 -7.61 -9.05
C GLN A 183 -2.18 -7.24 -7.58
N ALA A 184 -3.34 -6.62 -7.28
CA ALA A 184 -3.70 -6.26 -5.92
C ALA A 184 -3.89 -7.50 -5.02
N VAL A 185 -4.56 -8.55 -5.51
CA VAL A 185 -4.72 -9.82 -4.76
C VAL A 185 -3.38 -10.54 -4.63
N GLU A 186 -2.52 -10.46 -5.65
CA GLU A 186 -1.16 -11.02 -5.60
C GLU A 186 -0.29 -10.31 -4.55
N ALA A 187 -0.29 -8.98 -4.53
CA ALA A 187 0.42 -8.19 -3.52
C ALA A 187 -0.05 -8.54 -2.10
N ASN A 188 -1.37 -8.62 -1.88
CA ASN A 188 -1.94 -9.05 -0.59
C ASN A 188 -1.55 -10.49 -0.21
N ALA A 189 -1.45 -11.40 -1.18
CA ALA A 189 -0.94 -12.74 -0.92
C ALA A 189 0.51 -12.71 -0.44
N TRP A 190 1.39 -11.96 -1.09
CA TRP A 190 2.78 -11.80 -0.64
C TRP A 190 2.90 -11.17 0.74
N HIS A 191 2.00 -10.25 1.11
CA HIS A 191 1.91 -9.71 2.47
C HIS A 191 1.66 -10.84 3.49
N HIS A 192 0.66 -11.69 3.28
CA HIS A 192 0.41 -12.85 4.15
C HIS A 192 1.63 -13.77 4.32
N ARG A 193 2.42 -13.95 3.26
CA ARG A 193 3.65 -14.74 3.34
C ARG A 193 4.74 -14.05 4.14
N SER A 194 4.89 -12.74 4.01
CA SER A 194 5.82 -11.96 4.82
C SER A 194 5.51 -12.09 6.32
N ASP A 195 4.22 -12.02 6.66
CA ASP A 195 3.75 -12.22 8.03
C ASP A 195 3.97 -13.65 8.54
N ALA A 196 3.84 -14.66 7.67
CA ALA A 196 4.17 -16.04 8.02
C ALA A 196 5.64 -16.18 8.39
N LEU A 197 6.55 -15.53 7.64
CA LEU A 197 7.99 -15.54 7.94
C LEU A 197 8.30 -14.84 9.27
N SER A 198 7.64 -13.73 9.59
CA SER A 198 7.75 -13.07 10.91
C SER A 198 7.32 -14.02 12.05
N SER A 199 6.18 -14.70 11.88
CA SER A 199 5.68 -15.67 12.87
C SER A 199 6.60 -16.90 13.02
N ILE A 200 7.37 -17.28 12.00
CA ILE A 200 8.42 -18.32 12.12
C ILE A 200 9.52 -17.87 13.08
N GLY A 201 10.00 -16.63 12.97
CA GLY A 201 10.98 -16.07 13.89
C GLY A 201 10.49 -16.10 15.34
N THR A 202 9.24 -15.70 15.56
CA THR A 202 8.57 -15.79 16.88
C THR A 202 8.49 -17.23 17.38
N ALA A 203 8.10 -18.20 16.53
CA ALA A 203 8.03 -19.62 16.91
C ALA A 203 9.39 -20.20 17.29
N ILE A 204 10.47 -19.81 16.61
CA ILE A 204 11.84 -20.23 16.93
C ILE A 204 12.25 -19.67 18.30
N GLY A 205 11.98 -18.39 18.58
CA GLY A 205 12.29 -17.77 19.89
C GLY A 205 11.56 -18.44 21.04
N ILE A 206 10.25 -18.65 20.91
CA ILE A 206 9.41 -19.32 21.92
C ILE A 206 9.83 -20.79 22.08
N GLY A 207 9.99 -21.52 20.96
CA GLY A 207 10.39 -22.92 20.99
C GLY A 207 11.76 -23.11 21.62
N GLY A 208 12.73 -22.26 21.31
CA GLY A 208 14.04 -22.26 21.95
C GLY A 208 13.94 -22.02 23.46
N ALA A 209 13.12 -21.05 23.90
CA ALA A 209 12.91 -20.77 25.31
C ALA A 209 12.28 -21.96 26.07
N ILE A 210 11.40 -22.73 25.41
CA ILE A 210 10.74 -23.90 26.03
C ILE A 210 11.67 -25.13 26.05
N PHE A 211 12.27 -25.49 24.92
CA PHE A 211 12.95 -26.79 24.77
C PHE A 211 14.39 -26.81 25.22
N LEU A 212 15.10 -25.67 25.27
CA LEU A 212 16.49 -25.59 25.67
C LEU A 212 16.68 -25.40 27.18
N GLY A 213 15.60 -25.23 27.93
CA GLY A 213 15.58 -25.12 29.38
C GLY A 213 15.78 -23.71 29.92
N GLN A 214 15.77 -23.54 31.26
CA GLN A 214 15.66 -22.28 31.98
C GLN A 214 16.71 -21.24 31.59
N ARG A 215 17.91 -21.63 31.22
CA ARG A 215 18.97 -20.71 30.78
C ARG A 215 18.65 -20.04 29.43
N TRP A 216 17.77 -20.65 28.63
CA TRP A 216 17.43 -20.19 27.30
C TRP A 216 16.09 -19.45 27.21
N THR A 217 15.43 -19.21 28.37
CA THR A 217 14.19 -18.43 28.43
C THR A 217 14.36 -16.99 27.87
N VAL A 218 15.61 -16.51 27.85
CA VAL A 218 15.97 -15.21 27.22
C VAL A 218 15.71 -15.16 25.73
N LEU A 219 15.56 -16.30 25.03
CA LEU A 219 15.26 -16.32 23.59
C LEU A 219 13.90 -15.69 23.25
N ASP A 220 12.90 -15.83 24.14
CA ASP A 220 11.60 -15.17 23.95
C ASP A 220 11.70 -13.64 23.97
N PRO A 221 12.27 -12.97 24.99
CA PRO A 221 12.46 -11.52 24.92
C PRO A 221 13.44 -11.06 23.83
N ILE A 222 14.43 -11.88 23.43
CA ILE A 222 15.28 -11.56 22.27
C ILE A 222 14.44 -11.53 20.99
N ALA A 223 13.60 -12.55 20.76
CA ALA A 223 12.68 -12.57 19.62
C ALA A 223 11.72 -11.37 19.65
N SER A 224 11.20 -10.99 20.83
CA SER A 224 10.37 -9.80 21.02
C SER A 224 11.10 -8.51 20.59
N VAL A 225 12.36 -8.34 20.98
CA VAL A 225 13.18 -7.18 20.57
C VAL A 225 13.38 -7.16 19.05
N ILE A 226 13.68 -8.30 18.44
CA ILE A 226 13.87 -8.40 16.98
C ILE A 226 12.59 -7.99 16.24
N VAL A 227 11.43 -8.50 16.66
CA VAL A 227 10.12 -8.11 16.09
C VAL A 227 9.86 -6.63 16.32
N GLY A 228 10.11 -6.11 17.52
CA GLY A 228 9.96 -4.68 17.84
C GLY A 228 10.84 -3.78 16.97
N LEU A 229 12.10 -4.14 16.71
CA LEU A 229 12.99 -3.41 15.81
C LEU A 229 12.49 -3.42 14.36
N PHE A 230 11.91 -4.56 13.94
CA PHE A 230 11.27 -4.62 12.62
C PHE A 230 10.07 -3.66 12.51
N ILE A 231 9.22 -3.61 13.55
CA ILE A 231 8.09 -2.67 13.60
C ILE A 231 8.59 -1.21 13.61
N ILE A 232 9.66 -0.89 14.37
CA ILE A 232 10.27 0.45 14.35
C ILE A 232 10.71 0.83 12.93
N ARG A 233 11.34 -0.10 12.22
CA ARG A 233 11.77 0.15 10.84
C ARG A 233 10.58 0.48 9.92
N VAL A 234 9.50 -0.30 10.00
CA VAL A 234 8.27 -0.06 9.21
C VAL A 234 7.66 1.30 9.57
N SER A 235 7.52 1.59 10.87
CA SER A 235 7.01 2.86 11.37
C SER A 235 7.84 4.07 10.91
N TYR A 236 9.16 3.91 10.88
CA TYR A 236 10.06 4.96 10.39
C TYR A 236 9.79 5.32 8.92
N PHE A 237 9.62 4.32 8.04
CA PHE A 237 9.29 4.59 6.63
C PHE A 237 7.92 5.24 6.47
N LEU A 238 6.89 4.74 7.18
CA LEU A 238 5.56 5.35 7.16
C LEU A 238 5.59 6.83 7.62
N LEU A 239 6.35 7.13 8.69
CA LEU A 239 6.48 8.48 9.19
C LEU A 239 7.28 9.38 8.25
N ARG A 240 8.40 8.88 7.73
CA ARG A 240 9.25 9.63 6.81
C ARG A 240 8.46 10.04 5.57
N ASP A 241 7.79 9.09 4.94
CA ASP A 241 7.04 9.32 3.71
C ASP A 241 5.80 10.19 3.99
N GLY A 242 5.04 9.88 5.06
CA GLY A 242 3.87 10.67 5.44
C GLY A 242 4.21 12.11 5.84
N ILE A 243 5.26 12.33 6.64
CA ILE A 243 5.72 13.70 7.00
C ILE A 243 6.27 14.40 5.76
N GLY A 244 7.04 13.71 4.92
CA GLY A 244 7.54 14.26 3.66
C GLY A 244 6.41 14.80 2.79
N ASP A 245 5.39 13.99 2.53
CA ASP A 245 4.24 14.38 1.72
C ASP A 245 3.42 15.53 2.36
N LEU A 246 3.30 15.57 3.71
CA LEU A 246 2.65 16.68 4.41
C LEU A 246 3.46 17.99 4.32
N MET A 247 4.80 17.88 4.25
CA MET A 247 5.73 19.00 4.13
C MET A 247 6.03 19.37 2.67
N GLU A 248 5.20 18.95 1.73
CA GLU A 248 5.31 19.28 0.30
C GLU A 248 6.62 18.78 -0.32
N HIS A 249 7.09 17.59 0.07
CA HIS A 249 8.30 16.99 -0.52
C HIS A 249 8.06 16.73 -2.01
N SER A 250 9.08 17.04 -2.85
CA SER A 250 9.05 16.81 -4.29
C SER A 250 8.92 15.33 -4.64
N LEU A 251 8.50 15.05 -5.86
CA LEU A 251 8.50 13.69 -6.41
C LEU A 251 9.95 13.20 -6.61
N PRO A 252 10.16 11.88 -6.78
CA PRO A 252 11.48 11.34 -7.11
C PRO A 252 12.07 11.95 -8.38
N ASP A 253 13.38 12.13 -8.42
CA ASP A 253 14.11 12.75 -9.54
C ASP A 253 13.75 12.12 -10.89
N GLU A 254 13.58 10.79 -10.93
CA GLU A 254 13.22 10.07 -12.15
C GLU A 254 11.83 10.48 -12.68
N VAL A 255 10.88 10.79 -11.79
CA VAL A 255 9.53 11.26 -12.16
C VAL A 255 9.59 12.70 -12.63
N GLU A 256 10.38 13.54 -11.96
CA GLU A 256 10.57 14.95 -12.35
C GLU A 256 11.23 15.06 -13.73
N GLU A 257 12.24 14.24 -14.01
CA GLU A 257 12.87 14.16 -15.34
C GLU A 257 11.86 13.71 -16.40
N GLU A 258 11.00 12.73 -16.10
CA GLU A 258 9.96 12.28 -17.03
C GLU A 258 8.94 13.39 -17.32
N ILE A 259 8.53 14.16 -16.31
CA ILE A 259 7.62 15.31 -16.47
C ILE A 259 8.22 16.35 -17.43
N LEU A 260 9.50 16.71 -17.23
CA LEU A 260 10.20 17.66 -18.08
C LEU A 260 10.33 17.17 -19.53
N GLN A 261 10.62 15.87 -19.72
CA GLN A 261 10.71 15.26 -21.06
C GLN A 261 9.37 15.25 -21.77
N LEU A 262 8.27 14.92 -21.07
CA LEU A 262 6.92 14.95 -21.61
C LEU A 262 6.54 16.38 -22.02
N ALA A 263 6.76 17.36 -21.16
CA ALA A 263 6.48 18.76 -21.49
C ALA A 263 7.30 19.25 -22.69
N ALA A 264 8.59 18.90 -22.77
CA ALA A 264 9.46 19.25 -23.89
C ALA A 264 9.07 18.56 -25.21
N SER A 265 8.28 17.48 -25.17
CA SER A 265 7.84 16.76 -26.38
C SER A 265 6.72 17.50 -27.14
N VAL A 266 6.08 18.47 -26.53
CA VAL A 266 5.02 19.28 -27.17
C VAL A 266 5.66 20.29 -28.13
N GLU A 267 5.20 20.32 -29.37
CA GLU A 267 5.72 21.21 -30.41
C GLU A 267 5.56 22.69 -30.04
N GLY A 268 6.64 23.44 -30.08
CA GLY A 268 6.69 24.86 -29.73
C GLY A 268 7.06 25.13 -28.27
N VAL A 269 7.15 24.12 -27.43
CA VAL A 269 7.63 24.22 -26.05
C VAL A 269 9.17 24.14 -26.03
N VAL A 270 9.79 25.10 -25.38
CA VAL A 270 11.25 25.16 -25.24
C VAL A 270 11.60 25.24 -23.77
N GLU A 271 12.64 24.51 -23.36
CA GLU A 271 13.24 24.55 -22.02
C GLU A 271 12.21 24.57 -20.88
N PRO A 272 11.45 23.49 -20.63
CA PRO A 272 10.66 23.37 -19.41
C PRO A 272 11.56 23.52 -18.18
N HIS A 273 11.19 24.40 -17.23
CA HIS A 273 12.03 24.73 -16.06
C HIS A 273 11.16 25.12 -14.85
N GLU A 274 11.80 25.48 -13.74
CA GLU A 274 11.13 25.83 -12.48
C GLU A 274 10.04 24.84 -12.07
N LEU A 275 10.33 23.55 -12.28
CA LEU A 275 9.41 22.47 -11.92
C LEU A 275 9.25 22.39 -10.41
N CYS A 276 8.01 22.51 -9.94
CA CYS A 276 7.61 22.24 -8.56
C CYS A 276 6.61 21.09 -8.55
N THR A 277 6.89 20.08 -7.76
CA THR A 277 6.05 18.89 -7.66
C THR A 277 5.70 18.59 -6.22
N ARG A 278 4.54 18.00 -5.98
CA ARG A 278 4.16 17.42 -4.70
C ARG A 278 3.10 16.35 -4.86
N ARG A 279 2.99 15.50 -3.85
CA ARG A 279 1.94 14.49 -3.78
C ARG A 279 0.72 15.00 -3.02
N ILE A 280 -0.47 14.70 -3.54
CA ILE A 280 -1.77 14.98 -2.89
C ILE A 280 -2.53 13.66 -2.78
N GLY A 281 -2.23 12.84 -1.76
CA GLY A 281 -2.76 11.48 -1.65
C GLY A 281 -2.28 10.57 -2.77
N ASN A 282 -3.17 10.12 -3.63
CA ASN A 282 -2.88 9.22 -4.75
C ASN A 282 -2.62 9.94 -6.08
N HIS A 283 -2.67 11.27 -6.13
CA HIS A 283 -2.39 12.07 -7.33
C HIS A 283 -1.30 13.11 -7.05
N TYR A 284 -0.88 13.81 -8.09
CA TYR A 284 0.19 14.79 -8.04
C TYR A 284 -0.33 16.21 -8.24
N ALA A 285 0.42 17.18 -7.73
CA ALA A 285 0.38 18.56 -8.20
C ALA A 285 1.71 18.85 -8.90
N ILE A 286 1.62 19.40 -10.10
CA ILE A 286 2.74 19.69 -10.99
C ILE A 286 2.59 21.13 -11.43
N GLU A 287 3.58 21.94 -11.12
CA GLU A 287 3.67 23.35 -11.54
C GLU A 287 4.99 23.49 -12.29
N LEU A 288 4.96 24.02 -13.51
CA LEU A 288 6.14 24.18 -14.34
C LEU A 288 6.05 25.42 -15.24
N HIS A 289 7.21 25.94 -15.60
CA HIS A 289 7.35 27.01 -16.57
C HIS A 289 7.83 26.45 -17.90
N ILE A 290 7.35 27.03 -19.00
CA ILE A 290 7.76 26.68 -20.37
C ILE A 290 8.05 27.96 -21.14
N LEU A 291 9.12 27.94 -21.93
CA LEU A 291 9.44 29.02 -22.85
C LEU A 291 8.76 28.79 -24.20
N MET A 292 8.25 29.85 -24.80
CA MET A 292 7.67 29.86 -26.14
C MET A 292 8.16 31.09 -26.95
N ASP A 293 7.99 31.07 -28.26
CA ASP A 293 8.28 32.24 -29.11
C ASP A 293 7.41 33.41 -28.65
N GLY A 294 8.04 34.54 -28.29
CA GLY A 294 7.39 35.74 -27.83
C GLY A 294 6.50 36.44 -28.88
N ASN A 295 6.54 35.99 -30.16
CA ASN A 295 5.73 36.57 -31.25
C ASN A 295 4.43 35.80 -31.48
N ILE A 296 4.19 34.66 -30.84
CA ILE A 296 2.91 33.93 -30.95
C ILE A 296 1.79 34.68 -30.23
N THR A 297 0.57 34.42 -30.65
CA THR A 297 -0.61 35.02 -29.99
C THR A 297 -0.84 34.35 -28.63
N LEU A 298 -1.50 35.08 -27.71
CA LEU A 298 -1.90 34.52 -26.43
C LEU A 298 -2.79 33.27 -26.59
N CYS A 299 -3.62 33.20 -27.65
CA CYS A 299 -4.43 32.03 -27.94
C CYS A 299 -3.57 30.82 -28.29
N GLU A 300 -2.60 30.98 -29.16
CA GLU A 300 -1.67 29.91 -29.54
C GLU A 300 -0.84 29.43 -28.34
N ALA A 301 -0.34 30.37 -27.53
CA ALA A 301 0.39 30.03 -26.30
C ALA A 301 -0.47 29.22 -25.30
N HIS A 302 -1.73 29.61 -25.11
CA HIS A 302 -2.69 28.93 -24.27
C HIS A 302 -3.03 27.52 -24.81
N GLU A 303 -3.21 27.35 -26.11
CA GLU A 303 -3.43 26.04 -26.73
C GLU A 303 -2.25 25.09 -26.45
N LYS A 304 -1.03 25.57 -26.58
CA LYS A 304 0.17 24.78 -26.29
C LYS A 304 0.32 24.44 -24.80
N ALA A 305 0.03 25.38 -23.91
CA ALA A 305 -0.02 25.11 -22.48
C ALA A 305 -1.05 24.02 -22.15
N SER A 306 -2.24 24.10 -22.78
CA SER A 306 -3.29 23.09 -22.62
C SER A 306 -2.86 21.72 -23.17
N GLU A 307 -2.13 21.66 -24.30
CA GLU A 307 -1.57 20.42 -24.82
C GLU A 307 -0.61 19.76 -23.80
N VAL A 308 0.23 20.56 -23.14
CA VAL A 308 1.13 20.07 -22.06
C VAL A 308 0.31 19.54 -20.88
N GLU A 309 -0.71 20.32 -20.43
CA GLU A 309 -1.58 19.89 -19.33
C GLU A 309 -2.30 18.58 -19.65
N ASP A 310 -2.88 18.45 -20.85
CA ASP A 310 -3.61 17.25 -21.25
C ASP A 310 -2.69 16.04 -21.40
N LEU A 311 -1.48 16.24 -21.91
CA LEU A 311 -0.46 15.19 -22.01
C LEU A 311 -0.06 14.67 -20.63
N LEU A 312 0.29 15.56 -19.71
CA LEU A 312 0.66 15.21 -18.34
C LEU A 312 -0.53 14.57 -17.59
N ARG A 313 -1.74 15.11 -17.77
CA ARG A 313 -2.96 14.56 -17.16
C ARG A 313 -3.28 13.15 -17.69
N SER A 314 -3.09 12.92 -18.98
CA SER A 314 -3.27 11.59 -19.58
C SER A 314 -2.26 10.56 -19.06
N HIS A 315 -1.06 11.00 -18.68
CA HIS A 315 0.02 10.14 -18.18
C HIS A 315 -0.10 9.86 -16.67
N TYR A 316 -0.34 10.90 -15.86
CA TYR A 316 -0.35 10.81 -14.39
C TYR A 316 -1.77 10.70 -13.78
N GLY A 317 -2.81 10.78 -14.58
CA GLY A 317 -4.22 10.65 -14.17
C GLY A 317 -4.99 11.96 -14.20
N GLU A 318 -6.29 11.84 -14.47
CA GLU A 318 -7.23 12.97 -14.66
C GLU A 318 -7.35 13.90 -13.44
N GLU A 319 -7.07 13.37 -12.22
CA GLU A 319 -7.16 14.14 -10.97
C GLU A 319 -5.86 14.90 -10.64
N THR A 320 -4.82 14.78 -11.48
CA THR A 320 -3.56 15.50 -11.29
C THR A 320 -3.78 16.99 -11.49
N HIS A 321 -3.40 17.79 -10.49
CA HIS A 321 -3.41 19.24 -10.59
C HIS A 321 -2.19 19.70 -11.39
N ILE A 322 -2.41 20.39 -12.50
CA ILE A 322 -1.34 20.86 -13.37
C ILE A 322 -1.51 22.36 -13.59
N ALA A 323 -0.45 23.11 -13.41
CA ALA A 323 -0.36 24.52 -13.71
C ALA A 323 0.86 24.79 -14.58
N VAL A 324 0.65 25.30 -15.78
CA VAL A 324 1.70 25.64 -16.73
C VAL A 324 1.80 27.16 -16.87
N HIS A 325 2.96 27.69 -16.49
CA HIS A 325 3.26 29.10 -16.71
C HIS A 325 4.04 29.26 -18.01
N VAL A 326 3.54 30.15 -18.88
CA VAL A 326 4.17 30.41 -20.19
C VAL A 326 4.97 31.68 -20.13
N GLU A 327 6.24 31.60 -20.56
CA GLU A 327 7.16 32.70 -20.61
C GLU A 327 7.67 32.90 -22.05
N PRO A 328 7.87 34.19 -22.49
CA PRO A 328 8.48 34.42 -23.77
C PRO A 328 9.97 34.08 -23.77
N LYS A 329 10.42 33.32 -24.75
CA LYS A 329 11.85 33.10 -24.99
C LYS A 329 12.50 34.45 -25.30
N GLU A 330 13.45 34.88 -24.46
CA GLU A 330 14.21 36.10 -24.75
C GLU A 330 14.93 35.99 -26.09
N VAL A 331 14.61 36.87 -27.01
CA VAL A 331 15.43 37.03 -28.21
C VAL A 331 16.72 37.71 -27.79
N LYS A 332 17.82 36.96 -27.66
CA LYS A 332 19.14 37.57 -27.56
C LYS A 332 19.33 38.34 -28.88
N ASN A 333 19.19 39.67 -28.84
CA ASN A 333 19.66 40.53 -29.89
C ASN A 333 21.19 40.35 -29.91
N GLU A 334 21.70 39.58 -30.89
CA GLU A 334 23.11 39.60 -31.20
C GLU A 334 23.46 41.03 -31.65
N GLU A 335 24.13 41.82 -30.77
CA GLU A 335 24.81 43.06 -31.13
C GLU A 335 26.16 42.75 -31.76
#